data_9308db6d7cd52fa13894670ca9a50a7c
#
_entry.id   9308db6d7cd52fa13894670ca9a50a7c
#
_cell.length_a   1.000
_cell.length_b   1.000
_cell.length_c   1.000
_cell.angle_alpha   90.00
_cell.angle_beta   90.00
_cell.angle_gamma   90.00
#
_symmetry.space_group_name_H-M   'P 1'
#
loop_
_entity.id
_entity.type
_entity.pdbx_description
1 polymer ?
#
loop_
_entity_poly.entity_id
_entity_poly.type
_entity_poly.pdbx_seq_one_letter_code
_entity_poly.pdbx_strand_id
1 'polypeptide(L)'
;MLPDLKSFKAFLKNIKTEYDDDRFYIKDDYIYYLPEGCLLDRSIHYIRTGLLMGRIRNDRFEPSQALAMNLKADEWNNPLLLELGDDRVMRYLKGETIEADDEAEGYRLVCVDGHSLGWIKQSGRRCKNKYYPGWRYS
;
A
#
# COMPACT_ATOMS: atom_id res chain seq x y z
N MET A 1 6.14 18.78 -15.06
CA MET A 1 6.96 18.71 -13.83
C MET A 1 6.84 17.31 -13.22
N LEU A 2 7.96 16.69 -12.90
CA LEU A 2 7.93 15.37 -12.27
C LEU A 2 7.55 15.51 -10.81
N PRO A 3 6.73 14.61 -10.27
CA PRO A 3 6.39 14.64 -8.85
C PRO A 3 7.61 14.34 -7.97
N ASP A 4 7.58 14.84 -6.75
CA ASP A 4 8.61 14.54 -5.77
C ASP A 4 8.46 13.10 -5.28
N LEU A 5 9.49 12.28 -5.45
CA LEU A 5 9.47 10.86 -5.10
C LEU A 5 10.06 10.55 -3.72
N LYS A 6 10.40 11.55 -2.93
CA LYS A 6 11.00 11.31 -1.61
C LYS A 6 10.10 10.48 -0.71
N SER A 7 8.81 10.79 -0.67
CA SER A 7 7.86 10.05 0.17
C SER A 7 7.68 8.62 -0.32
N PHE A 8 7.71 8.41 -1.63
CA PHE A 8 7.64 7.07 -2.22
C PHE A 8 8.88 6.24 -1.84
N LYS A 9 10.05 6.83 -1.98
CA LYS A 9 11.30 6.14 -1.63
C LYS A 9 11.36 5.80 -0.14
N ALA A 10 10.90 6.71 0.72
CA ALA A 10 10.80 6.46 2.15
C ALA A 10 9.81 5.33 2.45
N PHE A 11 8.68 5.29 1.75
CA PHE A 11 7.69 4.23 1.89
C PHE A 11 8.29 2.86 1.52
N LEU A 12 9.04 2.79 0.41
CA LEU A 12 9.64 1.52 -0.05
C LEU A 12 10.58 0.89 0.96
N LYS A 13 11.20 1.68 1.82
CA LYS A 13 12.10 1.16 2.86
C LYS A 13 11.40 0.25 3.86
N ASN A 14 10.07 0.32 3.95
CA ASN A 14 9.28 -0.53 4.84
C ASN A 14 8.95 -1.89 4.22
N ILE A 15 9.22 -2.06 2.93
CA ILE A 15 8.96 -3.31 2.22
C ILE A 15 10.28 -4.08 2.12
N LYS A 16 10.27 -5.34 2.56
CA LYS A 16 11.48 -6.18 2.57
C LYS A 16 11.84 -6.68 1.18
N THR A 17 10.87 -6.72 0.27
CA THR A 17 11.12 -7.10 -1.12
C THR A 17 11.99 -6.05 -1.79
N GLU A 18 13.01 -6.48 -2.53
CA GLU A 18 13.84 -5.58 -3.32
C GLU A 18 13.17 -5.31 -4.66
N TYR A 19 13.07 -4.03 -5.00
CA TYR A 19 12.54 -3.58 -6.29
C TYR A 19 13.67 -3.04 -7.14
N ASP A 20 13.60 -3.31 -8.44
CA ASP A 20 14.52 -2.73 -9.42
C ASP A 20 14.05 -1.33 -9.79
N ASP A 21 14.83 -0.31 -9.45
CA ASP A 21 14.47 1.09 -9.68
C ASP A 21 14.18 1.39 -11.15
N ASP A 22 14.80 0.66 -12.07
CA ASP A 22 14.62 0.86 -13.52
C ASP A 22 13.25 0.39 -14.02
N ARG A 23 12.51 -0.34 -13.20
CA ARG A 23 11.22 -0.91 -13.58
C ARG A 23 10.04 -0.11 -13.10
N PHE A 24 10.26 1.00 -12.40
CA PHE A 24 9.17 1.91 -12.02
C PHE A 24 8.81 2.83 -13.18
N TYR A 25 7.52 3.02 -13.37
CA TYR A 25 6.99 3.89 -14.42
C TYR A 25 5.96 4.84 -13.81
N ILE A 26 6.07 6.13 -14.15
CA ILE A 26 5.19 7.17 -13.62
C ILE A 26 4.33 7.72 -14.74
N LYS A 27 3.01 7.73 -14.53
CA LYS A 27 2.06 8.35 -15.45
C LYS A 27 0.96 9.03 -14.65
N ASP A 28 0.76 10.33 -14.89
CA ASP A 28 -0.31 11.13 -14.26
C ASP A 28 -0.33 10.97 -12.74
N ASP A 29 0.82 11.11 -12.10
CA ASP A 29 1.01 10.97 -10.65
C ASP A 29 0.88 9.54 -10.11
N TYR A 30 0.55 8.56 -10.95
CA TYR A 30 0.51 7.15 -10.56
C TYR A 30 1.86 6.48 -10.82
N ILE A 31 2.24 5.61 -9.90
CA ILE A 31 3.50 4.86 -9.99
C ILE A 31 3.18 3.39 -10.19
N TYR A 32 3.74 2.82 -11.26
CA TYR A 32 3.59 1.40 -11.61
C TYR A 32 4.92 0.69 -11.55
N TYR A 33 4.91 -0.57 -11.19
CA TYR A 33 6.08 -1.44 -11.25
C TYR A 33 5.85 -2.47 -12.34
N LEU A 34 6.77 -2.52 -13.32
CA LEU A 34 6.63 -3.41 -14.46
C LEU A 34 7.12 -4.81 -14.13
N PRO A 35 6.45 -5.87 -14.63
CA PRO A 35 6.89 -7.24 -14.42
C PRO A 35 8.25 -7.48 -15.04
N GLU A 36 8.95 -8.50 -14.54
CA GLU A 36 10.22 -8.92 -15.08
C GLU A 36 10.07 -9.34 -16.54
N GLY A 37 11.05 -8.96 -17.37
CA GLY A 37 11.02 -9.24 -18.80
C GLY A 37 10.24 -8.25 -19.64
N CYS A 38 9.51 -7.31 -19.03
CA CYS A 38 8.88 -6.24 -19.78
C CYS A 38 9.87 -5.14 -20.05
N LEU A 39 10.06 -4.84 -21.32
CA LEU A 39 10.84 -3.69 -21.73
C LEU A 39 9.95 -2.46 -21.65
N LEU A 40 10.52 -1.34 -21.22
CA LEU A 40 9.85 -0.05 -21.31
C LEU A 40 9.77 0.36 -22.77
N ASP A 41 8.86 -0.26 -23.47
CA ASP A 41 8.48 0.16 -24.81
C ASP A 41 7.38 1.21 -24.65
N ARG A 42 7.27 2.08 -25.62
CA ARG A 42 6.23 3.12 -25.64
C ARG A 42 4.83 2.55 -25.85
N SER A 43 4.71 1.24 -25.88
CA SER A 43 3.42 0.60 -26.01
C SER A 43 2.61 0.76 -24.74
N ILE A 44 1.45 1.36 -24.86
CA ILE A 44 0.51 1.61 -23.77
C ILE A 44 0.03 0.31 -23.10
N HIS A 45 0.26 -0.82 -23.73
CA HIS A 45 -0.16 -2.13 -23.21
C HIS A 45 0.54 -2.51 -21.92
N TYR A 46 1.79 -2.08 -21.74
CA TYR A 46 2.57 -2.44 -20.55
C TYR A 46 2.02 -1.82 -19.27
N ILE A 47 1.39 -0.67 -19.38
CA ILE A 47 0.80 0.01 -18.22
C ILE A 47 -0.31 -0.83 -17.59
N ARG A 48 -1.02 -1.60 -18.39
CA ARG A 48 -2.13 -2.42 -17.92
C ARG A 48 -1.68 -3.70 -17.23
N THR A 49 -0.45 -4.14 -17.47
CA THR A 49 0.09 -5.36 -16.86
C THR A 49 0.95 -5.07 -15.64
N GLY A 50 1.29 -3.80 -15.39
CA GLY A 50 2.11 -3.41 -14.26
C GLY A 50 1.32 -3.40 -12.95
N LEU A 51 2.06 -3.56 -11.86
CA LEU A 51 1.49 -3.41 -10.52
C LEU A 51 1.39 -1.93 -10.18
N LEU A 52 0.18 -1.47 -9.87
CA LEU A 52 -0.01 -0.11 -9.38
C LEU A 52 0.51 -0.02 -7.95
N MET A 53 1.61 0.70 -7.76
CA MET A 53 2.19 0.91 -6.43
C MET A 53 1.38 1.92 -5.62
N GLY A 54 0.95 2.99 -6.25
CA GLY A 54 0.20 4.05 -5.61
C GLY A 54 0.24 5.33 -6.43
N ARG A 55 -0.02 6.44 -5.75
CA ARG A 55 -0.01 7.76 -6.42
C ARG A 55 0.70 8.79 -5.53
N ILE A 56 1.22 9.82 -6.18
CA ILE A 56 1.75 11.00 -5.48
C ILE A 56 0.67 12.08 -5.50
N ARG A 57 0.30 12.54 -4.32
CA ARG A 57 -0.69 13.60 -4.15
C ARG A 57 -0.17 14.61 -3.14
N ASN A 58 -0.05 15.87 -3.54
CA ASN A 58 0.52 16.93 -2.69
C ASN A 58 1.90 16.52 -2.14
N ASP A 59 2.75 15.98 -3.02
CA ASP A 59 4.11 15.49 -2.71
C ASP A 59 4.16 14.36 -1.67
N ARG A 60 3.01 13.68 -1.44
CA ARG A 60 2.92 12.53 -0.53
C ARG A 60 2.50 11.29 -1.30
N PHE A 61 3.19 10.19 -1.02
CA PHE A 61 2.85 8.91 -1.61
C PHE A 61 1.68 8.27 -0.87
N GLU A 62 0.68 7.84 -1.64
CA GLU A 62 -0.45 7.07 -1.14
C GLU A 62 -0.40 5.67 -1.75
N PRO A 63 -0.19 4.62 -0.94
CA PRO A 63 -0.11 3.25 -1.48
C PRO A 63 -1.46 2.76 -1.98
N SER A 64 -1.42 1.92 -3.02
CA SER A 64 -2.64 1.37 -3.62
C SER A 64 -3.13 0.14 -2.87
N GLN A 65 -4.42 -0.17 -3.03
CA GLN A 65 -4.99 -1.42 -2.56
C GLN A 65 -4.34 -2.62 -3.29
N ALA A 66 -4.02 -2.46 -4.57
CA ALA A 66 -3.36 -3.50 -5.35
C ALA A 66 -2.01 -3.88 -4.75
N LEU A 67 -1.23 -2.89 -4.29
CA LEU A 67 0.04 -3.17 -3.62
C LEU A 67 -0.17 -3.95 -2.33
N ALA A 68 -1.17 -3.57 -1.53
CA ALA A 68 -1.49 -4.29 -0.30
C ALA A 68 -1.79 -5.76 -0.58
N MET A 69 -2.59 -6.04 -1.62
CA MET A 69 -2.95 -7.40 -2.01
C MET A 69 -1.76 -8.20 -2.55
N ASN A 70 -0.73 -7.52 -3.03
CA ASN A 70 0.47 -8.15 -3.58
C ASN A 70 1.52 -8.49 -2.50
N LEU A 71 1.38 -7.90 -1.32
CA LEU A 71 2.34 -8.10 -0.22
C LEU A 71 1.84 -9.15 0.76
N LYS A 72 2.80 -9.89 1.34
CA LYS A 72 2.55 -10.79 2.45
C LYS A 72 2.88 -10.05 3.76
N ALA A 73 2.32 -10.53 4.87
CA ALA A 73 2.54 -9.91 6.17
C ALA A 73 4.03 -9.78 6.51
N ASP A 74 4.83 -10.81 6.20
CA ASP A 74 6.26 -10.84 6.50
C ASP A 74 7.11 -9.96 5.56
N GLU A 75 6.52 -9.45 4.49
CA GLU A 75 7.20 -8.54 3.57
C GLU A 75 7.13 -7.07 4.01
N TRP A 76 6.24 -6.75 4.95
CA TRP A 76 6.12 -5.41 5.50
C TRP A 76 6.87 -5.31 6.83
N ASN A 77 7.53 -4.18 7.04
CA ASN A 77 8.39 -3.94 8.21
C ASN A 77 7.65 -4.06 9.54
N ASN A 78 6.44 -3.51 9.62
CA ASN A 78 5.67 -3.46 10.87
C ASN A 78 4.17 -3.64 10.57
N PRO A 79 3.75 -4.86 10.20
CA PRO A 79 2.34 -5.08 9.89
C PRO A 79 1.47 -5.01 11.15
N LEU A 80 0.22 -4.58 10.97
CA LEU A 80 -0.78 -4.67 12.02
C LEU A 80 -1.46 -6.04 11.91
N LEU A 81 -1.11 -6.94 12.81
CA LEU A 81 -1.59 -8.33 12.76
C LEU A 81 -2.82 -8.46 13.63
N LEU A 82 -3.94 -8.84 13.02
CA LEU A 82 -5.20 -9.06 13.69
C LEU A 82 -5.59 -10.54 13.59
N GLU A 83 -6.31 -11.01 14.59
CA GLU A 83 -6.91 -12.34 14.55
C GLU A 83 -8.31 -12.27 13.94
N LEU A 84 -8.77 -13.36 13.33
CA LEU A 84 -10.06 -13.39 12.64
C LEU A 84 -11.23 -13.01 13.57
N GLY A 85 -11.16 -13.39 14.84
CA GLY A 85 -12.21 -13.07 15.83
C GLY A 85 -12.13 -11.67 16.41
N ASP A 86 -11.12 -10.86 16.02
CA ASP A 86 -10.97 -9.49 16.51
C ASP A 86 -12.03 -8.60 15.86
N ASP A 87 -12.78 -7.85 16.67
CA ASP A 87 -13.84 -6.97 16.17
C ASP A 87 -13.31 -5.86 15.26
N ARG A 88 -12.03 -5.50 15.38
CA ARG A 88 -11.40 -4.50 14.50
C ARG A 88 -11.38 -4.94 13.04
N VAL A 89 -11.40 -6.24 12.75
CA VAL A 89 -11.42 -6.73 11.38
C VAL A 89 -12.68 -6.25 10.66
N MET A 90 -13.85 -6.48 11.24
CA MET A 90 -15.11 -6.05 10.61
C MET A 90 -15.21 -4.52 10.56
N ARG A 91 -14.77 -3.84 11.60
CA ARG A 91 -14.75 -2.37 11.62
C ARG A 91 -13.87 -1.82 10.51
N TYR A 92 -12.70 -2.43 10.32
CA TYR A 92 -11.78 -2.04 9.25
C TYR A 92 -12.43 -2.22 7.87
N LEU A 93 -13.07 -3.38 7.64
CA LEU A 93 -13.70 -3.66 6.35
C LEU A 93 -14.89 -2.74 6.06
N LYS A 94 -15.49 -2.15 7.09
CA LYS A 94 -16.55 -1.13 6.95
C LYS A 94 -15.97 0.29 6.70
N GLY A 95 -14.67 0.45 6.78
CA GLY A 95 -14.03 1.75 6.57
C GLY A 95 -13.88 2.58 7.84
N GLU A 96 -14.12 2.01 9.01
CA GLU A 96 -14.02 2.70 10.29
C GLU A 96 -12.57 2.86 10.75
N THR A 97 -12.32 3.91 11.52
CA THR A 97 -11.06 4.08 12.23
C THR A 97 -10.92 2.99 13.28
N ILE A 98 -9.75 2.38 13.36
CA ILE A 98 -9.45 1.38 14.38
C ILE A 98 -8.25 1.83 15.21
N GLU A 99 -7.96 1.10 16.28
CA GLU A 99 -6.84 1.40 17.16
C GLU A 99 -5.85 0.24 17.16
N ALA A 100 -4.57 0.58 17.17
CA ALA A 100 -3.50 -0.40 17.29
C ALA A 100 -3.15 -0.60 18.78
N ASP A 101 -2.49 -1.72 19.06
CA ASP A 101 -2.05 -2.03 20.43
C ASP A 101 -0.75 -1.30 20.77
N ASP A 102 -0.04 -0.80 19.78
CA ASP A 102 1.23 -0.10 19.91
C ASP A 102 1.16 1.27 19.25
N GLU A 103 2.07 2.15 19.61
CA GLU A 103 2.20 3.47 19.00
C GLU A 103 3.12 3.39 17.79
N ALA A 104 2.73 4.05 16.70
CA ALA A 104 3.53 4.13 15.49
C ALA A 104 3.08 5.31 14.65
N GLU A 105 3.88 5.65 13.64
CA GLU A 105 3.56 6.72 12.69
C GLU A 105 3.71 6.22 11.27
N GLY A 106 2.77 6.55 10.42
CA GLY A 106 2.82 6.24 8.99
C GLY A 106 1.96 5.05 8.59
N TYR A 107 2.17 4.58 7.37
CA TYR A 107 1.39 3.48 6.82
C TYR A 107 1.77 2.15 7.45
N ARG A 108 0.76 1.31 7.66
CA ARG A 108 0.95 -0.09 8.08
C ARG A 108 0.04 -0.98 7.27
N LEU A 109 0.53 -2.16 6.95
CA LEU A 109 -0.24 -3.19 6.27
C LEU A 109 -1.09 -3.92 7.30
N VAL A 110 -2.41 -3.94 7.08
CA VAL A 110 -3.35 -4.67 7.95
C VAL A 110 -3.48 -6.09 7.45
N CYS A 111 -3.24 -7.05 8.34
CA CYS A 111 -3.28 -8.47 8.01
C CYS A 111 -4.15 -9.23 9.00
N VAL A 112 -4.85 -10.26 8.51
CA VAL A 112 -5.66 -11.17 9.33
C VAL A 112 -5.19 -12.59 9.04
N ASP A 113 -4.72 -13.28 10.07
CA ASP A 113 -4.19 -14.65 9.95
C ASP A 113 -3.16 -14.78 8.81
N GLY A 114 -2.29 -13.75 8.67
CA GLY A 114 -1.25 -13.72 7.65
C GLY A 114 -1.68 -13.22 6.29
N HIS A 115 -2.98 -12.96 6.08
CA HIS A 115 -3.51 -12.45 4.81
C HIS A 115 -3.63 -10.94 4.86
N SER A 116 -3.13 -10.27 3.82
CA SER A 116 -3.20 -8.81 3.72
C SER A 116 -4.60 -8.35 3.38
N LEU A 117 -5.07 -7.31 4.07
CA LEU A 117 -6.37 -6.69 3.80
C LEU A 117 -6.25 -5.33 3.12
N GLY A 118 -5.31 -4.51 3.54
CA GLY A 118 -5.17 -3.15 3.03
C GLY A 118 -4.28 -2.31 3.92
N TRP A 119 -4.41 -1.00 3.79
CA TRP A 119 -3.58 -0.04 4.51
C TRP A 119 -4.33 0.68 5.60
N ILE A 120 -3.61 1.07 6.63
CA ILE A 120 -4.00 2.12 7.57
C ILE A 120 -2.87 3.14 7.65
N LYS A 121 -3.20 4.35 8.04
CA LYS A 121 -2.20 5.36 8.36
C LYS A 121 -2.33 5.68 9.83
N GLN A 122 -1.29 5.32 10.58
CA GLN A 122 -1.33 5.40 12.04
C GLN A 122 -0.69 6.69 12.53
N SER A 123 -1.32 7.26 13.55
CA SER A 123 -0.76 8.36 14.33
C SER A 123 -1.03 8.06 15.81
N GLY A 124 0.03 7.89 16.59
CA GLY A 124 -0.10 7.35 17.93
C GLY A 124 -0.65 5.92 17.85
N ARG A 125 -1.81 5.70 18.44
CA ARG A 125 -2.52 4.41 18.36
C ARG A 125 -3.69 4.43 17.38
N ARG A 126 -4.04 5.63 16.91
CA ARG A 126 -5.19 5.79 16.02
C ARG A 126 -4.79 5.44 14.59
N CYS A 127 -5.59 4.56 13.97
CA CYS A 127 -5.34 4.08 12.62
C CYS A 127 -6.43 4.58 11.69
N LYS A 128 -6.08 5.57 10.85
CA LYS A 128 -6.98 6.08 9.83
C LYS A 128 -7.13 5.01 8.75
N ASN A 129 -8.38 4.68 8.42
CA ASN A 129 -8.70 3.63 7.48
C ASN A 129 -8.36 4.06 6.05
N LYS A 130 -7.59 3.23 5.35
CA LYS A 130 -7.21 3.43 3.94
C LYS A 130 -7.66 2.26 3.07
N TYR A 131 -8.56 1.42 3.59
CA TYR A 131 -9.13 0.34 2.80
C TYR A 131 -9.89 0.90 1.61
N TYR A 132 -9.79 0.25 0.46
CA TYR A 132 -10.39 0.74 -0.78
C TYR A 132 -11.89 0.99 -0.58
N PRO A 133 -12.36 2.24 -0.78
CA PRO A 133 -13.77 2.57 -0.51
C PRO A 133 -14.79 1.72 -1.27
N GLY A 134 -14.46 1.30 -2.49
CA GLY A 134 -15.35 0.46 -3.29
C GLY A 134 -15.57 -0.94 -2.74
N TRP A 135 -14.73 -1.39 -1.81
CA TRP A 135 -14.82 -2.73 -1.21
C TRP A 135 -15.39 -2.71 0.21
N ARG A 136 -15.69 -1.55 0.76
CA ARG A 136 -16.19 -1.43 2.13
C ARG A 136 -17.61 -1.95 2.24
N TYR A 137 -17.88 -2.64 3.36
CA TYR A 137 -19.24 -3.02 3.69
C TYR A 137 -20.06 -1.80 4.09
N SER A 138 -21.26 -1.72 3.61
CA SER A 138 -22.18 -0.64 3.96
C SER A 138 -23.12 -1.07 5.08
#